data_feb1fe2fc3be910df86e8eb9559edcfd
#
_entry.id   feb1fe2fc3be910df86e8eb9559edcfd
#
_cell.length_a   1.000
_cell.length_b   1.000
_cell.length_c   1.000
_cell.angle_alpha   90.00
_cell.angle_beta   90.00
_cell.angle_gamma   90.00
#
_symmetry.space_group_name_H-M   'P 1'
#
loop_
_entity.id
_entity.type
_entity.pdbx_description
1 polymer ?
#
loop_
_entity_poly.entity_id
_entity_poly.type
_entity_poly.pdbx_seq_one_letter_code
_entity_poly.pdbx_strand_id
1 'polypeptide(L)'
;WRNCLRCGAPVAGIWCSAGQNMTHTVWFLTLPGVMALDLTGPAETLQLAGDRFSLRYIGPQPEVVCSTGMTIGGIEPLPEQLPAGSLLVVPGVYDSQICYATPQAAEARDWLRRQNAALCAQTFMLVCVCSGALLAAQAGMLDDVLCTTHHDVITRLKAAAPRARGQENR
;
A
#
# COMPACT_ATOMS: atom_id res chain seq x y z
N TRP A 1 -6.52 17.17 -7.93
CA TRP A 1 -6.90 15.77 -7.63
C TRP A 1 -8.41 15.69 -7.34
N ARG A 2 -9.27 15.95 -8.35
CA ARG A 2 -10.73 15.96 -8.12
C ARG A 2 -11.46 14.72 -8.64
N ASN A 3 -10.83 13.87 -9.43
CA ASN A 3 -11.47 12.69 -10.02
C ASN A 3 -10.53 11.49 -9.97
N CYS A 4 -11.07 10.31 -9.67
CA CYS A 4 -10.37 9.06 -9.86
C CYS A 4 -10.15 8.82 -11.36
N LEU A 5 -8.89 8.64 -11.78
CA LEU A 5 -8.54 8.42 -13.17
C LEU A 5 -9.05 7.08 -13.73
N ARG A 6 -9.48 6.17 -12.84
CA ARG A 6 -9.95 4.82 -13.20
C ARG A 6 -11.45 4.77 -13.55
N CYS A 7 -12.27 5.61 -12.93
CA CYS A 7 -13.72 5.57 -13.13
C CYS A 7 -14.36 6.95 -13.34
N GLY A 8 -13.58 8.04 -13.37
CA GLY A 8 -14.09 9.40 -13.52
C GLY A 8 -14.89 9.95 -12.33
N ALA A 9 -15.05 9.17 -11.27
CA ALA A 9 -15.80 9.60 -10.09
C ALA A 9 -15.01 10.59 -9.22
N PRO A 10 -15.66 11.57 -8.59
CA PRO A 10 -14.99 12.52 -7.72
C PRO A 10 -14.41 11.84 -6.49
N VAL A 11 -13.10 12.04 -6.24
CA VAL A 11 -12.37 11.51 -5.07
C VAL A 11 -12.82 12.18 -3.77
N ALA A 12 -13.67 13.19 -3.84
CA ALA A 12 -14.08 14.03 -2.70
C ALA A 12 -15.00 13.35 -1.67
N GLY A 13 -15.54 12.15 -1.96
CA GLY A 13 -16.56 11.53 -1.10
C GLY A 13 -16.01 10.86 0.16
N ILE A 14 -14.73 10.47 0.20
CA ILE A 14 -14.19 9.69 1.32
C ILE A 14 -13.72 10.61 2.47
N TRP A 15 -13.33 11.84 2.18
CA TRP A 15 -12.67 12.74 3.14
C TRP A 15 -13.46 14.00 3.49
N CYS A 16 -14.57 14.30 2.82
CA CYS A 16 -15.33 15.56 2.96
C CYS A 16 -16.64 15.46 3.76
N SER A 17 -16.76 14.59 4.74
CA SER A 17 -17.81 14.75 5.77
C SER A 17 -17.28 15.66 6.88
N ALA A 18 -17.40 16.96 6.66
CA ALA A 18 -17.18 17.95 7.72
C ALA A 18 -18.18 17.68 8.85
N GLY A 19 -17.72 17.25 10.03
CA GLY A 19 -18.50 17.26 11.26
C GLY A 19 -18.54 16.00 12.12
N GLN A 20 -17.86 14.90 11.76
CA GLN A 20 -17.71 13.76 12.68
C GLN A 20 -16.22 13.46 12.89
N ASN A 21 -15.83 13.28 14.17
CA ASN A 21 -14.52 12.73 14.56
C ASN A 21 -14.43 11.25 14.12
N MET A 22 -14.31 11.02 12.82
CA MET A 22 -14.11 9.66 12.29
C MET A 22 -12.63 9.33 12.36
N THR A 23 -12.28 8.33 13.14
CA THR A 23 -10.94 7.76 13.15
C THR A 23 -10.76 6.86 11.90
N HIS A 24 -9.78 7.18 11.07
CA HIS A 24 -9.46 6.37 9.89
C HIS A 24 -8.47 5.27 10.27
N THR A 25 -8.78 4.03 9.90
CA THR A 25 -7.84 2.93 10.09
C THR A 25 -6.84 2.89 8.94
N VAL A 26 -5.56 2.89 9.30
CA VAL A 26 -4.44 2.79 8.35
C VAL A 26 -3.77 1.44 8.52
N TRP A 27 -3.77 0.65 7.48
CA TRP A 27 -3.23 -0.69 7.43
C TRP A 27 -1.89 -0.68 6.71
N PHE A 28 -0.83 -1.11 7.38
CA PHE A 28 0.51 -1.22 6.82
C PHE A 28 0.79 -2.68 6.46
N LEU A 29 0.93 -2.97 5.17
CA LEU A 29 1.33 -4.30 4.70
C LEU A 29 2.82 -4.50 4.96
N THR A 30 3.15 -5.35 5.92
CA THR A 30 4.52 -5.54 6.41
C THR A 30 5.05 -6.90 5.96
N LEU A 31 6.11 -6.88 5.15
CA LEU A 31 6.74 -8.05 4.56
C LEU A 31 8.21 -8.18 5.01
N PRO A 32 8.80 -9.39 4.95
CA PRO A 32 10.23 -9.56 5.17
C PRO A 32 11.06 -8.64 4.27
N GLY A 33 12.07 -8.00 4.85
CA GLY A 33 12.91 -7.04 4.14
C GLY A 33 12.29 -5.66 3.93
N VAL A 34 11.15 -5.35 4.56
CA VAL A 34 10.52 -4.03 4.47
C VAL A 34 11.53 -2.92 4.81
N MET A 35 11.54 -1.87 4.00
CA MET A 35 12.33 -0.68 4.31
C MET A 35 11.82 -0.03 5.58
N ALA A 36 12.68 0.03 6.62
CA ALA A 36 12.29 0.57 7.91
C ALA A 36 11.72 1.99 7.81
N LEU A 37 12.34 2.85 7.02
CA LEU A 37 11.90 4.24 6.82
C LEU A 37 10.55 4.33 6.07
N ASP A 38 10.33 3.46 5.07
CA ASP A 38 9.08 3.44 4.30
C ASP A 38 7.88 3.01 5.15
N LEU A 39 8.15 2.21 6.19
CA LEU A 39 7.14 1.79 7.16
C LEU A 39 6.96 2.82 8.27
N THR A 40 8.06 3.17 8.97
CA THR A 40 8.00 3.99 10.19
C THR A 40 7.78 5.47 9.90
N GLY A 41 8.27 5.99 8.79
CA GLY A 41 8.10 7.40 8.42
C GLY A 41 6.62 7.81 8.30
N PRO A 42 5.84 7.16 7.43
CA PRO A 42 4.40 7.42 7.35
C PRO A 42 3.66 7.07 8.65
N ALA A 43 4.03 5.98 9.34
CA ALA A 43 3.39 5.58 10.58
C ALA A 43 3.57 6.65 11.68
N GLU A 44 4.79 7.13 11.90
CA GLU A 44 5.09 8.18 12.87
C GLU A 44 4.37 9.49 12.52
N THR A 45 4.39 9.88 11.25
CA THR A 45 3.71 11.10 10.79
C THR A 45 2.21 11.04 11.06
N LEU A 46 1.57 9.91 10.79
CA LEU A 46 0.14 9.73 11.03
C LEU A 46 -0.18 9.64 12.53
N GLN A 47 0.69 9.01 13.32
CA GLN A 47 0.55 8.97 14.78
C GLN A 47 0.60 10.36 15.40
N LEU A 48 1.48 11.23 14.92
CA LEU A 48 1.59 12.62 15.36
C LEU A 48 0.38 13.49 14.98
N ALA A 49 -0.42 13.06 13.99
CA ALA A 49 -1.67 13.73 13.63
C ALA A 49 -2.81 13.50 14.66
N GLY A 50 -2.53 12.75 15.74
CA GLY A 50 -3.44 12.50 16.85
C GLY A 50 -4.50 11.43 16.56
N ASP A 51 -5.65 11.51 17.26
CA ASP A 51 -6.69 10.47 17.27
C ASP A 51 -7.44 10.28 15.94
N ARG A 52 -7.00 10.96 14.89
CA ARG A 52 -7.59 10.84 13.56
C ARG A 52 -7.26 9.53 12.86
N PHE A 53 -6.16 8.89 13.26
CA PHE A 53 -5.68 7.66 12.62
C PHE A 53 -5.44 6.56 13.65
N SER A 54 -5.92 5.37 13.33
CA SER A 54 -5.63 4.14 14.06
C SER A 54 -4.72 3.28 13.18
N LEU A 55 -3.49 3.03 13.63
CA LEU A 55 -2.49 2.31 12.85
C LEU A 55 -2.56 0.81 13.14
N ARG A 56 -2.56 -0.01 12.09
CA ARG A 56 -2.51 -1.47 12.17
C ARG A 56 -1.46 -2.01 11.21
N TYR A 57 -0.74 -3.01 11.65
CA TYR A 57 0.30 -3.67 10.87
C TYR A 57 -0.17 -5.08 10.54
N ILE A 58 -0.20 -5.44 9.26
CA ILE A 58 -0.73 -6.71 8.75
C ILE A 58 0.29 -7.40 7.86
N GLY A 59 0.26 -8.71 7.83
CA GLY A 59 1.15 -9.48 6.98
C GLY A 59 0.94 -10.98 7.09
N PRO A 60 1.64 -11.76 6.24
CA PRO A 60 1.60 -13.22 6.28
C PRO A 60 2.26 -13.84 7.50
N GLN A 61 3.07 -13.08 8.26
CA GLN A 61 3.84 -13.55 9.39
C GLN A 61 3.68 -12.59 10.58
N PRO A 62 3.68 -13.09 11.83
CA PRO A 62 3.51 -12.28 13.03
C PRO A 62 4.71 -11.36 13.32
N GLU A 63 5.86 -11.65 12.71
CA GLU A 63 7.08 -10.86 12.80
C GLU A 63 7.91 -10.96 11.52
N VAL A 64 8.69 -9.92 11.21
CA VAL A 64 9.58 -9.87 10.05
C VAL A 64 10.90 -9.18 10.43
N VAL A 65 11.98 -9.52 9.72
CA VAL A 65 13.23 -8.76 9.77
C VAL A 65 13.16 -7.67 8.70
N CYS A 66 13.37 -6.41 9.08
CA CYS A 66 13.36 -5.27 8.17
C CYS A 66 14.74 -5.03 7.51
N SER A 67 14.82 -4.05 6.63
CA SER A 67 16.03 -3.69 5.85
C SER A 67 17.27 -3.39 6.70
N THR A 68 17.09 -2.97 7.95
CA THR A 68 18.19 -2.63 8.87
C THR A 68 18.57 -3.78 9.83
N GLY A 69 17.94 -4.95 9.67
CA GLY A 69 18.19 -6.11 10.53
C GLY A 69 17.39 -6.14 11.83
N MET A 70 16.57 -5.13 12.10
CA MET A 70 15.65 -5.15 13.26
C MET A 70 14.47 -6.07 12.99
N THR A 71 14.01 -6.75 14.05
CA THR A 71 12.77 -7.51 14.03
C THR A 71 11.58 -6.59 14.34
N ILE A 72 10.58 -6.60 13.48
CA ILE A 72 9.30 -5.92 13.65
C ILE A 72 8.29 -6.99 14.00
N GLY A 73 7.69 -6.91 15.18
CA GLY A 73 6.67 -7.83 15.67
C GLY A 73 5.31 -7.15 15.83
N GLY A 74 4.32 -7.94 16.29
CA GLY A 74 2.95 -7.44 16.47
C GLY A 74 2.20 -7.28 15.16
N ILE A 75 2.60 -8.01 14.12
CA ILE A 75 1.94 -8.01 12.81
C ILE A 75 0.72 -8.93 12.90
N GLU A 76 -0.44 -8.37 12.55
CA GLU A 76 -1.71 -9.09 12.52
C GLU A 76 -1.85 -9.89 11.22
N PRO A 77 -2.62 -10.99 11.22
CA PRO A 77 -2.95 -11.71 9.98
C PRO A 77 -3.63 -10.80 8.95
N LEU A 78 -3.45 -11.13 7.67
CA LEU A 78 -4.14 -10.45 6.58
C LEU A 78 -5.66 -10.60 6.74
N PRO A 79 -6.44 -9.50 6.87
CA PRO A 79 -7.89 -9.58 7.01
C PRO A 79 -8.53 -10.05 5.71
N GLU A 80 -9.69 -10.66 5.78
CA GLU A 80 -10.42 -11.07 4.57
C GLU A 80 -10.74 -9.88 3.68
N GLN A 81 -11.22 -8.79 4.27
CA GLN A 81 -11.52 -7.52 3.60
C GLN A 81 -11.10 -6.34 4.45
N LEU A 82 -10.71 -5.26 3.79
CA LEU A 82 -10.46 -3.98 4.44
C LEU A 82 -11.78 -3.24 4.69
N PRO A 83 -12.00 -2.69 5.89
CA PRO A 83 -13.17 -1.85 6.17
C PRO A 83 -13.25 -0.65 5.23
N ALA A 84 -14.48 -0.21 4.93
CA ALA A 84 -14.68 1.00 4.14
C ALA A 84 -14.08 2.24 4.84
N GLY A 85 -13.48 3.14 4.05
CA GLY A 85 -12.82 4.33 4.56
C GLY A 85 -11.39 4.09 5.09
N SER A 86 -10.85 2.87 4.93
CA SER A 86 -9.47 2.55 5.32
C SER A 86 -8.44 3.14 4.37
N LEU A 87 -7.20 3.31 4.89
CA LEU A 87 -5.98 3.44 4.09
C LEU A 87 -5.23 2.11 4.11
N LEU A 88 -4.75 1.67 2.94
CA LEU A 88 -3.76 0.60 2.83
C LEU A 88 -2.44 1.20 2.37
N VAL A 89 -1.42 1.11 3.20
CA VAL A 89 -0.05 1.51 2.88
C VAL A 89 0.75 0.26 2.54
N VAL A 90 1.40 0.28 1.37
CA VAL A 90 2.31 -0.78 0.91
C VAL A 90 3.72 -0.20 0.85
N PRO A 91 4.53 -0.40 1.90
CA PRO A 91 5.92 0.03 1.94
C PRO A 91 6.79 -0.73 0.93
N GLY A 92 7.94 -0.16 0.58
CA GLY A 92 8.95 -0.83 -0.19
C GLY A 92 9.77 -1.84 0.61
N VAL A 93 10.59 -2.60 -0.11
CA VAL A 93 11.54 -3.57 0.45
C VAL A 93 12.94 -3.26 -0.08
N TYR A 94 13.99 -3.67 0.67
CA TYR A 94 15.39 -3.34 0.34
C TYR A 94 15.86 -3.92 -1.01
N ASP A 95 15.38 -5.13 -1.34
CA ASP A 95 15.61 -5.76 -2.65
C ASP A 95 14.32 -6.38 -3.15
N SER A 96 13.68 -5.69 -4.08
CA SER A 96 12.40 -6.13 -4.62
C SER A 96 12.50 -7.37 -5.54
N GLN A 97 13.69 -7.76 -5.99
CA GLN A 97 13.86 -9.02 -6.73
C GLN A 97 13.82 -10.21 -5.78
N ILE A 98 14.55 -10.12 -4.67
CA ILE A 98 14.65 -11.18 -3.68
C ILE A 98 13.36 -11.21 -2.83
N CYS A 99 12.99 -10.09 -2.23
CA CYS A 99 11.89 -10.03 -1.26
C CYS A 99 10.54 -10.35 -1.89
N TYR A 100 10.29 -9.92 -3.13
CA TYR A 100 9.02 -10.21 -3.81
C TYR A 100 8.98 -11.59 -4.50
N ALA A 101 10.06 -12.35 -4.47
CA ALA A 101 10.09 -13.75 -4.91
C ALA A 101 9.75 -14.74 -3.79
N THR A 102 9.57 -14.28 -2.55
CA THR A 102 9.28 -15.12 -1.39
C THR A 102 7.84 -15.65 -1.37
N PRO A 103 7.57 -16.80 -0.70
CA PRO A 103 6.20 -17.29 -0.50
C PRO A 103 5.31 -16.27 0.22
N GLN A 104 5.85 -15.53 1.19
CA GLN A 104 5.13 -14.49 1.93
C GLN A 104 4.68 -13.35 1.01
N ALA A 105 5.55 -12.92 0.09
CA ALA A 105 5.18 -11.92 -0.90
C ALA A 105 4.16 -12.45 -1.91
N ALA A 106 4.20 -13.75 -2.24
CA ALA A 106 3.18 -14.39 -3.08
C ALA A 106 1.81 -14.36 -2.40
N GLU A 107 1.74 -14.74 -1.12
CA GLU A 107 0.52 -14.68 -0.30
C GLU A 107 -0.04 -13.26 -0.22
N ALA A 108 0.83 -12.27 0.03
CA ALA A 108 0.45 -10.86 0.07
C ALA A 108 -0.08 -10.36 -1.29
N ARG A 109 0.54 -10.77 -2.42
CA ARG A 109 0.03 -10.43 -3.76
C ARG A 109 -1.34 -11.02 -4.02
N ASP A 110 -1.57 -12.26 -3.63
CA ASP A 110 -2.87 -12.92 -3.80
C ASP A 110 -3.93 -12.27 -2.92
N TRP A 111 -3.57 -11.86 -1.71
CA TRP A 111 -4.45 -11.08 -0.85
C TRP A 111 -4.77 -9.72 -1.47
N LEU A 112 -3.77 -8.95 -1.95
CA LEU A 112 -3.97 -7.68 -2.65
C LEU A 112 -4.89 -7.84 -3.86
N ARG A 113 -4.70 -8.91 -4.64
CA ARG A 113 -5.54 -9.20 -5.82
C ARG A 113 -7.02 -9.37 -5.42
N ARG A 114 -7.30 -10.01 -4.30
CA ARG A 114 -8.66 -10.13 -3.76
C ARG A 114 -9.27 -8.79 -3.35
N GLN A 115 -8.45 -7.82 -2.90
CA GLN A 115 -8.91 -6.46 -2.56
C GLN A 115 -9.19 -5.58 -3.79
N ASN A 116 -8.83 -6.00 -4.99
CA ASN A 116 -8.89 -5.13 -6.18
C ASN A 116 -10.33 -4.66 -6.51
N ALA A 117 -11.34 -5.51 -6.32
CA ALA A 117 -12.74 -5.12 -6.54
C ALA A 117 -13.17 -3.99 -5.60
N ALA A 118 -12.79 -4.07 -4.31
CA ALA A 118 -13.04 -3.03 -3.31
C ALA A 118 -12.28 -1.74 -3.61
N LEU A 119 -11.02 -1.83 -4.10
CA LEU A 119 -10.25 -0.67 -4.55
C LEU A 119 -10.92 0.01 -5.76
N CYS A 120 -11.39 -0.77 -6.73
CA CYS A 120 -12.13 -0.23 -7.88
C CYS A 120 -13.44 0.45 -7.47
N ALA A 121 -14.13 -0.10 -6.46
CA ALA A 121 -15.33 0.50 -5.87
C ALA A 121 -15.01 1.69 -4.94
N GLN A 122 -13.73 2.05 -4.79
CA GLN A 122 -13.26 3.14 -3.92
C GLN A 122 -13.66 3.00 -2.44
N THR A 123 -13.77 1.77 -1.95
CA THR A 123 -14.11 1.55 -0.54
C THR A 123 -12.93 1.84 0.38
N PHE A 124 -11.69 1.77 -0.11
CA PHE A 124 -10.48 2.16 0.60
C PHE A 124 -9.48 2.88 -0.34
N MET A 125 -8.49 3.52 0.25
CA MET A 125 -7.40 4.20 -0.50
C MET A 125 -6.12 3.37 -0.43
N LEU A 126 -5.44 3.18 -1.58
CA LEU A 126 -4.14 2.55 -1.68
C LEU A 126 -3.03 3.61 -1.75
N VAL A 127 -2.04 3.48 -0.89
CA VAL A 127 -0.82 4.29 -0.85
C VAL A 127 0.39 3.37 -1.00
N CYS A 128 1.17 3.56 -2.05
CA CYS A 128 2.41 2.81 -2.25
C CYS A 128 3.62 3.70 -1.99
N VAL A 129 4.57 3.20 -1.23
CA VAL A 129 5.84 3.88 -0.95
C VAL A 129 6.96 3.12 -1.64
N CYS A 130 7.86 3.84 -2.33
CA CYS A 130 9.04 3.27 -2.97
C CYS A 130 8.70 2.07 -3.89
N SER A 131 9.35 0.91 -3.70
CA SER A 131 9.09 -0.31 -4.46
C SER A 131 7.75 -1.00 -4.13
N GLY A 132 7.00 -0.52 -3.14
CA GLY A 132 5.65 -1.02 -2.84
C GLY A 132 4.69 -0.94 -4.03
N ALA A 133 4.87 0.06 -4.91
CA ALA A 133 4.10 0.16 -6.15
C ALA A 133 4.32 -1.04 -7.08
N LEU A 134 5.51 -1.66 -7.08
CA LEU A 134 5.76 -2.87 -7.88
C LEU A 134 4.95 -4.07 -7.38
N LEU A 135 4.83 -4.25 -6.07
CA LEU A 135 3.99 -5.31 -5.50
C LEU A 135 2.51 -5.11 -5.86
N ALA A 136 2.01 -3.88 -5.76
CA ALA A 136 0.65 -3.51 -6.17
C ALA A 136 0.43 -3.74 -7.68
N ALA A 137 1.41 -3.41 -8.51
CA ALA A 137 1.39 -3.68 -9.96
C ALA A 137 1.27 -5.18 -10.26
N GLN A 138 2.10 -6.00 -9.60
CA GLN A 138 2.06 -7.47 -9.73
C GLN A 138 0.72 -8.07 -9.27
N ALA A 139 0.00 -7.38 -8.40
CA ALA A 139 -1.35 -7.76 -7.97
C ALA A 139 -2.46 -7.23 -8.92
N GLY A 140 -2.12 -6.49 -9.98
CA GLY A 140 -3.08 -5.95 -10.94
C GLY A 140 -3.84 -4.71 -10.43
N MET A 141 -3.34 -4.04 -9.39
CA MET A 141 -4.04 -2.90 -8.76
C MET A 141 -3.78 -1.57 -9.46
N LEU A 142 -2.82 -1.48 -10.37
CA LEU A 142 -2.38 -0.22 -10.99
C LEU A 142 -2.79 -0.07 -12.46
N ASP A 143 -3.64 -0.95 -12.99
CA ASP A 143 -4.13 -0.84 -14.35
C ASP A 143 -4.90 0.48 -14.56
N ASP A 144 -4.53 1.23 -15.59
CA ASP A 144 -5.08 2.54 -15.97
C ASP A 144 -4.91 3.65 -14.90
N VAL A 145 -4.08 3.40 -13.87
CA VAL A 145 -3.78 4.34 -12.79
C VAL A 145 -2.53 5.15 -13.13
N LEU A 146 -2.55 6.45 -12.84
CA LEU A 146 -1.37 7.29 -12.86
C LEU A 146 -0.52 7.00 -11.62
N CYS A 147 0.68 6.48 -11.81
CA CYS A 147 1.55 6.06 -10.71
C CYS A 147 3.02 6.33 -11.00
N THR A 148 3.81 6.34 -9.94
CA THR A 148 5.27 6.40 -9.99
C THR A 148 5.85 5.42 -8.97
N THR A 149 7.16 5.20 -9.03
CA THR A 149 7.89 4.34 -8.09
C THR A 149 9.34 4.82 -8.00
N HIS A 150 10.15 4.13 -7.21
CA HIS A 150 11.59 4.37 -7.17
C HIS A 150 12.21 4.15 -8.57
N HIS A 151 13.15 5.01 -8.97
CA HIS A 151 13.71 5.02 -10.33
C HIS A 151 14.29 3.67 -10.76
N ASP A 152 14.94 2.92 -9.85
CA ASP A 152 15.55 1.61 -10.15
C ASP A 152 14.52 0.52 -10.51
N VAL A 153 13.25 0.70 -10.13
CA VAL A 153 12.21 -0.32 -10.38
C VAL A 153 11.18 0.12 -11.42
N ILE A 154 11.34 1.29 -12.03
CA ILE A 154 10.36 1.85 -12.97
C ILE A 154 10.14 0.95 -14.20
N THR A 155 11.22 0.37 -14.73
CA THR A 155 11.16 -0.56 -15.87
C THR A 155 10.37 -1.82 -15.50
N ARG A 156 10.57 -2.34 -14.28
CA ARG A 156 9.86 -3.51 -13.77
C ARG A 156 8.39 -3.19 -13.48
N LEU A 157 8.10 -1.99 -13.00
CA LEU A 157 6.73 -1.51 -12.83
C LEU A 157 5.99 -1.50 -14.18
N LYS A 158 6.59 -0.93 -15.21
CA LYS A 158 6.02 -0.90 -16.57
C LYS A 158 5.79 -2.30 -17.14
N ALA A 159 6.69 -3.24 -16.85
CA ALA A 159 6.52 -4.64 -17.27
C ALA A 159 5.42 -5.36 -16.49
N ALA A 160 5.29 -5.12 -15.19
CA ALA A 160 4.28 -5.75 -14.33
C ALA A 160 2.86 -5.18 -14.54
N ALA A 161 2.75 -3.89 -14.91
CA ALA A 161 1.49 -3.22 -15.17
C ALA A 161 1.59 -2.41 -16.50
N PRO A 162 1.50 -3.07 -17.66
CA PRO A 162 1.65 -2.39 -18.96
C PRO A 162 0.58 -1.31 -19.22
N ARG A 163 -0.58 -1.40 -18.56
CA ARG A 163 -1.64 -0.40 -18.66
C ARG A 163 -1.53 0.73 -17.64
N ALA A 164 -0.61 0.63 -16.68
CA ALA A 164 -0.36 1.72 -15.75
C ALA A 164 0.25 2.92 -16.48
N ARG A 165 -0.22 4.12 -16.13
CA ARG A 165 0.32 5.37 -16.67
C ARG A 165 1.45 5.85 -15.78
N GLY A 166 2.66 5.28 -15.99
CA GLY A 166 3.85 5.65 -15.22
C GLY A 166 4.28 7.09 -15.49
N GLN A 167 4.45 7.89 -14.45
CA GLN A 167 5.12 9.19 -14.53
C GLN A 167 6.57 9.05 -14.07
N GLU A 168 7.48 9.50 -14.91
CA GLU A 168 8.86 9.73 -14.51
C GLU A 168 8.95 11.17 -13.98
N ASN A 169 9.20 11.32 -12.68
CA ASN A 169 9.55 12.63 -12.14
C ASN A 169 10.93 13.00 -12.70
N ARG A 170 10.97 14.03 -13.51
CA ARG A 170 12.22 14.65 -13.98
C ARG A 170 12.61 15.78 -13.02
#